data_75197c1b75f98e707f4576a40b853a81
#
_entry.id   75197c1b75f98e707f4576a40b853a81
#
_cell.length_a   1.000
_cell.length_b   1.000
_cell.length_c   1.000
_cell.angle_alpha   90.00
_cell.angle_beta   90.00
_cell.angle_gamma   90.00
#
_symmetry.space_group_name_H-M   'P 1'
#
loop_
_entity.id
_entity.type
_entity.pdbx_description
1 polymer ?
#
loop_
_entity_poly.entity_id
_entity_poly.type
_entity_poly.pdbx_seq_one_letter_code
_entity_poly.pdbx_strand_id
1 'polypeptide(L)'
;MAVYALGDLHGHYKIYEKVKAMLKPEDRVYFIGDAGDRGPDSWKCIKAIYNDPQFRYIKGNHEDMLVKACEDYLEDDCMWDYKSYMLCYHNGGKETMESWEADPDRVAWVKRMRDLPTWDSYDLKDKTYILCHAGMTPWLKGEGEDRGTWIPSDRMLIWDRDHYLEDWESGEMDEDIIVVHGHTPIHYLSEDLCVDWKSGAFWYCHNHKVCIDSGGFFSNEFILLNLDTQEDIVLTLDKKS
;
A
#
# COMPACT_ATOMS: atom_id res chain seq x y z
N MET A 1 7.10 0.43 -22.26
CA MET A 1 7.09 0.80 -20.84
C MET A 1 5.71 0.43 -20.33
N ALA A 2 5.62 -0.51 -19.45
CA ALA A 2 4.38 -0.84 -18.75
C ALA A 2 4.43 -0.27 -17.31
N VAL A 3 3.28 0.08 -16.76
CA VAL A 3 3.15 0.62 -15.40
C VAL A 3 2.26 -0.31 -14.60
N TYR A 4 2.74 -0.67 -13.42
CA TYR A 4 2.08 -1.62 -12.53
C TYR A 4 1.81 -1.01 -11.16
N ALA A 5 0.86 -1.58 -10.42
CA ALA A 5 0.65 -1.37 -8.99
C ALA A 5 0.82 -2.68 -8.23
N LEU A 6 1.45 -2.62 -7.06
CA LEU A 6 1.69 -3.73 -6.14
C LEU A 6 1.61 -3.21 -4.70
N GLY A 7 1.08 -3.97 -3.75
CA GLY A 7 1.01 -3.58 -2.35
C GLY A 7 1.05 -4.76 -1.39
N ASP A 8 1.07 -4.43 -0.10
CA ASP A 8 0.82 -5.35 1.02
C ASP A 8 1.68 -6.64 0.98
N LEU A 9 3.00 -6.47 0.74
CA LEU A 9 3.93 -7.60 0.68
C LEU A 9 4.23 -8.22 2.04
N HIS A 10 4.14 -7.44 3.10
CA HIS A 10 4.34 -7.94 4.46
C HIS A 10 5.53 -8.91 4.59
N GLY A 11 6.72 -8.46 4.20
CA GLY A 11 7.95 -9.25 4.35
C GLY A 11 8.12 -10.44 3.41
N HIS A 12 7.26 -10.60 2.40
CA HIS A 12 7.38 -11.68 1.43
C HIS A 12 8.31 -11.31 0.27
N TYR A 13 9.61 -11.21 0.56
CA TYR A 13 10.64 -10.77 -0.38
C TYR A 13 10.68 -11.57 -1.69
N LYS A 14 10.33 -12.85 -1.67
CA LYS A 14 10.25 -13.69 -2.88
C LYS A 14 9.25 -13.18 -3.91
N ILE A 15 8.19 -12.49 -3.49
CA ILE A 15 7.23 -11.86 -4.41
C ILE A 15 7.89 -10.68 -5.11
N TYR A 16 8.63 -9.83 -4.37
CA TYR A 16 9.44 -8.77 -4.99
C TYR A 16 10.40 -9.36 -6.06
N GLU A 17 11.10 -10.46 -5.75
CA GLU A 17 12.00 -11.12 -6.72
C GLU A 17 11.24 -11.63 -7.97
N LYS A 18 10.05 -12.22 -7.79
CA LYS A 18 9.20 -12.66 -8.91
C LYS A 18 8.77 -11.46 -9.77
N VAL A 19 8.32 -10.38 -9.17
CA VAL A 19 7.97 -9.15 -9.89
C VAL A 19 9.18 -8.63 -10.67
N LYS A 20 10.34 -8.48 -10.02
CA LYS A 20 11.57 -8.02 -10.67
C LYS A 20 11.98 -8.87 -11.89
N ALA A 21 11.79 -10.18 -11.82
CA ALA A 21 12.11 -11.08 -12.92
C ALA A 21 11.17 -10.90 -14.14
N MET A 22 9.99 -10.33 -13.94
CA MET A 22 8.99 -10.08 -14.99
C MET A 22 9.16 -8.71 -15.65
N LEU A 23 9.72 -7.73 -14.92
CA LEU A 23 9.85 -6.35 -15.40
C LEU A 23 10.93 -6.22 -16.48
N LYS A 24 10.63 -5.41 -17.49
CA LYS A 24 11.63 -4.87 -18.40
C LYS A 24 12.31 -3.64 -17.79
N PRO A 25 13.51 -3.25 -18.22
CA PRO A 25 14.23 -2.11 -17.64
C PRO A 25 13.46 -0.79 -17.64
N GLU A 26 12.60 -0.59 -18.62
CA GLU A 26 11.77 0.61 -18.77
C GLU A 26 10.46 0.59 -17.96
N ASP A 27 10.06 -0.55 -17.42
CA ASP A 27 8.80 -0.69 -16.67
C ASP A 27 8.88 -0.04 -15.29
N ARG A 28 7.74 0.34 -14.73
CA ARG A 28 7.62 1.00 -13.41
C ARG A 28 6.56 0.31 -12.56
N VAL A 29 6.77 0.33 -11.26
CA VAL A 29 5.83 -0.20 -10.26
C VAL A 29 5.53 0.88 -9.22
N TYR A 30 4.28 1.22 -9.04
CA TYR A 30 3.81 1.93 -7.86
C TYR A 30 3.60 0.90 -6.75
N PHE A 31 4.42 1.00 -5.71
CA PHE A 31 4.28 0.15 -4.53
C PHE A 31 3.47 0.92 -3.47
N ILE A 32 2.26 0.45 -3.18
CA ILE A 32 1.28 1.19 -2.39
C ILE A 32 1.33 0.90 -0.88
N GLY A 33 2.50 0.57 -0.35
CA GLY A 33 2.72 0.44 1.10
C GLY A 33 2.70 -0.99 1.63
N ASP A 34 2.99 -1.09 2.92
CA ASP A 34 3.03 -2.33 3.69
C ASP A 34 4.05 -3.35 3.16
N ALA A 35 5.29 -2.90 2.99
CA ALA A 35 6.40 -3.77 2.60
C ALA A 35 6.86 -4.69 3.73
N GLY A 36 6.82 -4.20 4.97
CA GLY A 36 7.31 -4.88 6.15
C GLY A 36 6.24 -5.56 7.00
N ASP A 37 6.68 -6.05 8.16
CA ASP A 37 5.91 -6.70 9.20
C ASP A 37 5.28 -8.05 8.81
N ARG A 38 4.94 -8.88 9.79
CA ARG A 38 4.28 -10.19 9.65
C ARG A 38 5.12 -11.27 8.96
N GLY A 39 5.77 -10.96 7.86
CA GLY A 39 6.54 -11.93 7.07
C GLY A 39 8.03 -12.00 7.43
N PRO A 40 8.73 -13.00 6.89
CA PRO A 40 10.08 -13.35 7.37
C PRO A 40 11.21 -12.40 6.93
N ASP A 41 11.01 -11.64 5.85
CA ASP A 41 12.03 -10.79 5.24
C ASP A 41 11.64 -9.30 5.25
N SER A 42 10.93 -8.84 6.28
CA SER A 42 10.30 -7.51 6.38
C SER A 42 11.28 -6.37 6.12
N TRP A 43 12.37 -6.30 6.89
CA TRP A 43 13.37 -5.24 6.73
C TRP A 43 14.08 -5.28 5.37
N LYS A 44 14.26 -6.47 4.84
CA LYS A 44 14.82 -6.67 3.50
C LYS A 44 13.90 -6.17 2.40
N CYS A 45 12.58 -6.41 2.52
CA CYS A 45 11.57 -5.88 1.59
C CYS A 45 11.59 -4.35 1.56
N ILE A 46 11.50 -3.70 2.72
CA ILE A 46 11.53 -2.23 2.84
C ILE A 46 12.76 -1.67 2.11
N LYS A 47 13.95 -2.21 2.42
CA LYS A 47 15.20 -1.73 1.80
C LYS A 47 15.28 -1.99 0.30
N ALA A 48 14.81 -3.14 -0.15
CA ALA A 48 14.87 -3.50 -1.56
C ALA A 48 13.97 -2.59 -2.40
N ILE A 49 12.71 -2.42 -1.98
CA ILE A 49 11.74 -1.59 -2.69
C ILE A 49 12.19 -0.13 -2.71
N TYR A 50 12.64 0.40 -1.55
CA TYR A 50 13.10 1.79 -1.45
C TYR A 50 14.27 2.10 -2.38
N ASN A 51 15.23 1.18 -2.50
CA ASN A 51 16.45 1.40 -3.30
C ASN A 51 16.29 1.01 -4.77
N ASP A 52 15.16 0.45 -5.19
CA ASP A 52 14.95 0.05 -6.56
C ASP A 52 14.37 1.21 -7.39
N PRO A 53 15.10 1.72 -8.40
CA PRO A 53 14.64 2.86 -9.20
C PRO A 53 13.41 2.56 -10.08
N GLN A 54 13.01 1.29 -10.23
CA GLN A 54 11.78 0.93 -10.91
C GLN A 54 10.55 1.05 -10.02
N PHE A 55 10.74 1.15 -8.69
CA PHE A 55 9.65 1.23 -7.72
C PHE A 55 9.44 2.67 -7.23
N ARG A 56 8.20 3.11 -7.28
CA ARG A 56 7.73 4.32 -6.64
C ARG A 56 7.03 3.92 -5.35
N TYR A 57 7.68 4.12 -4.21
CA TYR A 57 7.21 3.65 -2.91
C TYR A 57 6.28 4.69 -2.27
N ILE A 58 5.03 4.29 -2.02
CA ILE A 58 4.00 5.04 -1.29
C ILE A 58 3.90 4.44 0.12
N LYS A 59 3.73 5.28 1.13
CA LYS A 59 3.68 4.88 2.53
C LYS A 59 2.40 4.12 2.86
N GLY A 60 2.53 2.97 3.55
CA GLY A 60 1.42 2.28 4.20
C GLY A 60 1.35 2.58 5.71
N ASN A 61 0.33 2.05 6.36
CA ASN A 61 0.17 2.21 7.81
C ASN A 61 1.23 1.44 8.60
N HIS A 62 1.78 0.36 8.07
CA HIS A 62 2.87 -0.37 8.70
C HIS A 62 4.18 0.42 8.70
N GLU A 63 4.50 1.15 7.62
CA GLU A 63 5.62 2.09 7.62
C GLU A 63 5.40 3.25 8.62
N ASP A 64 4.15 3.78 8.73
CA ASP A 64 3.81 4.84 9.69
C ASP A 64 3.95 4.37 11.14
N MET A 65 3.49 3.16 11.46
CA MET A 65 3.67 2.55 12.79
C MET A 65 5.14 2.35 13.13
N LEU A 66 5.91 1.82 12.18
CA LEU A 66 7.34 1.58 12.35
C LEU A 66 8.11 2.88 12.57
N VAL A 67 7.83 3.93 11.79
CA VAL A 67 8.45 5.25 11.95
C VAL A 67 8.21 5.79 13.36
N LYS A 68 6.96 5.81 13.82
CA LYS A 68 6.60 6.30 15.16
C LYS A 68 7.28 5.50 16.27
N ALA A 69 7.29 4.18 16.16
CA ALA A 69 7.96 3.32 17.13
C ALA A 69 9.49 3.55 17.16
N CYS A 70 10.10 3.78 16.00
CA CYS A 70 11.54 4.07 15.91
C CYS A 70 11.89 5.47 16.40
N GLU A 71 11.05 6.48 16.13
CA GLU A 71 11.26 7.87 16.61
C GLU A 71 11.21 7.90 18.14
N ASP A 72 10.21 7.28 18.74
CA ASP A 72 10.09 7.16 20.19
C ASP A 72 11.30 6.44 20.80
N TYR A 73 11.80 5.38 20.16
CA TYR A 73 13.00 4.66 20.58
C TYR A 73 14.27 5.54 20.55
N LEU A 74 14.36 6.45 19.58
CA LEU A 74 15.54 7.32 19.40
C LEU A 74 15.51 8.56 20.33
N GLU A 75 14.33 9.01 20.76
CA GLU A 75 14.18 10.21 21.61
C GLU A 75 14.44 9.92 23.08
N ASP A 76 14.18 8.72 23.55
CA ASP A 76 14.32 8.36 24.96
C ASP A 76 14.97 6.97 25.12
N ASP A 77 16.24 6.95 25.49
CA ASP A 77 17.03 5.73 25.76
C ASP A 77 16.41 4.82 26.86
N CYS A 78 15.37 5.28 27.54
CA CYS A 78 14.83 4.60 28.73
C CYS A 78 13.32 4.40 28.77
N MET A 79 12.56 5.10 27.97
CA MET A 79 11.10 5.07 28.04
C MET A 79 10.51 5.03 26.63
N TRP A 80 10.38 3.86 26.12
CA TRP A 80 9.52 3.59 24.98
C TRP A 80 8.19 4.33 25.17
N ASP A 81 7.73 5.17 24.22
CA ASP A 81 6.31 5.37 24.13
C ASP A 81 5.73 3.97 23.88
N TYR A 82 5.46 3.33 24.99
CA TYR A 82 4.96 1.97 25.05
C TYR A 82 3.79 1.77 24.09
N LYS A 83 3.10 2.84 23.77
CA LYS A 83 1.91 2.84 22.92
C LYS A 83 2.27 2.67 21.43
N SER A 84 3.17 3.46 20.87
CA SER A 84 3.60 3.33 19.47
C SER A 84 4.35 2.02 19.24
N TYR A 85 5.24 1.66 20.15
CA TYR A 85 5.95 0.38 20.11
C TYR A 85 4.98 -0.80 20.16
N MET A 86 4.04 -0.81 21.11
CA MET A 86 3.08 -1.90 21.24
C MET A 86 2.12 -1.98 20.06
N LEU A 87 1.75 -0.86 19.47
CA LEU A 87 0.97 -0.85 18.23
C LEU A 87 1.72 -1.54 17.10
N CYS A 88 2.98 -1.18 16.87
CA CYS A 88 3.84 -1.81 15.88
C CYS A 88 4.03 -3.32 16.20
N TYR A 89 4.37 -3.65 17.44
CA TYR A 89 4.60 -5.02 17.89
C TYR A 89 3.39 -5.93 17.67
N HIS A 90 2.20 -5.50 18.08
CA HIS A 90 0.96 -6.30 17.95
C HIS A 90 0.49 -6.45 16.50
N ASN A 91 0.93 -5.56 15.61
CA ASN A 91 0.68 -5.67 14.18
C ASN A 91 1.74 -6.46 13.42
N GLY A 92 2.65 -7.16 14.13
CA GLY A 92 3.66 -8.04 13.53
C GLY A 92 4.99 -7.37 13.23
N GLY A 93 5.25 -6.20 13.82
CA GLY A 93 6.46 -5.41 13.58
C GLY A 93 7.67 -5.77 14.42
N LYS A 94 7.58 -6.80 15.29
CA LYS A 94 8.68 -7.19 16.20
C LYS A 94 9.99 -7.44 15.45
N GLU A 95 9.98 -8.39 14.52
CA GLU A 95 11.19 -8.78 13.77
C GLU A 95 11.69 -7.64 12.87
N THR A 96 10.78 -6.78 12.41
CA THR A 96 11.12 -5.57 11.64
C THR A 96 11.89 -4.60 12.51
N MET A 97 11.42 -4.32 13.74
CA MET A 97 12.09 -3.47 14.71
C MET A 97 13.47 -4.00 15.10
N GLU A 98 13.57 -5.29 15.43
CA GLU A 98 14.84 -5.94 15.78
C GLU A 98 15.87 -5.84 14.62
N SER A 99 15.42 -6.02 13.38
CA SER A 99 16.25 -5.91 12.18
C SER A 99 16.66 -4.45 11.89
N TRP A 100 15.77 -3.50 12.13
CA TRP A 100 16.05 -2.07 12.04
C TRP A 100 17.07 -1.64 13.10
N GLU A 101 16.91 -2.06 14.35
CA GLU A 101 17.82 -1.73 15.45
C GLU A 101 19.26 -2.20 15.16
N ALA A 102 19.40 -3.36 14.53
CA ALA A 102 20.69 -3.91 14.13
C ALA A 102 21.29 -3.22 12.88
N ASP A 103 20.54 -2.40 12.16
CA ASP A 103 21.02 -1.74 10.94
C ASP A 103 21.93 -0.54 11.28
N PRO A 104 23.16 -0.46 10.76
CA PRO A 104 24.08 0.65 11.04
C PRO A 104 23.54 2.00 10.59
N ASP A 105 22.66 2.04 9.59
CA ASP A 105 22.04 3.24 9.04
C ASP A 105 20.63 3.49 9.62
N ARG A 106 20.24 2.83 10.72
CA ARG A 106 18.87 2.86 11.27
C ARG A 106 18.26 4.25 11.41
N VAL A 107 19.04 5.25 11.86
CA VAL A 107 18.55 6.63 12.01
C VAL A 107 18.18 7.25 10.66
N ALA A 108 19.02 7.03 9.64
CA ALA A 108 18.74 7.52 8.29
C ALA A 108 17.51 6.83 7.68
N TRP A 109 17.26 5.57 8.03
CA TRP A 109 16.09 4.83 7.56
C TRP A 109 14.78 5.36 8.13
N VAL A 110 14.74 5.80 9.40
CA VAL A 110 13.54 6.45 9.97
C VAL A 110 13.14 7.66 9.13
N LYS A 111 14.12 8.52 8.81
CA LYS A 111 13.87 9.69 7.96
C LYS A 111 13.36 9.29 6.57
N ARG A 112 14.00 8.30 5.93
CA ARG A 112 13.60 7.83 4.60
C ARG A 112 12.17 7.33 4.57
N MET A 113 11.76 6.53 5.56
CA MET A 113 10.38 6.02 5.67
C MET A 113 9.38 7.13 6.03
N ARG A 114 9.76 8.06 6.92
CA ARG A 114 8.93 9.21 7.27
C ARG A 114 8.62 10.08 6.04
N ASP A 115 9.61 10.29 5.18
CA ASP A 115 9.53 11.16 4.01
C ASP A 115 8.90 10.48 2.78
N LEU A 116 8.42 9.22 2.89
CA LEU A 116 7.67 8.56 1.83
C LEU A 116 6.34 9.32 1.55
N PRO A 117 5.95 9.48 0.27
CA PRO A 117 4.66 10.05 -0.07
C PRO A 117 3.53 9.13 0.41
N THR A 118 2.37 9.71 0.74
CA THR A 118 1.16 8.99 1.15
C THR A 118 0.24 8.66 -0.03
N TRP A 119 0.47 9.29 -1.17
CA TRP A 119 -0.22 9.02 -2.42
C TRP A 119 0.63 9.47 -3.63
N ASP A 120 0.24 9.01 -4.81
CA ASP A 120 0.78 9.47 -6.09
C ASP A 120 -0.30 9.34 -7.17
N SER A 121 -0.04 9.84 -8.36
CA SER A 121 -0.96 9.70 -9.50
C SER A 121 -0.24 9.22 -10.75
N TYR A 122 -1.00 8.55 -11.62
CA TYR A 122 -0.55 8.14 -12.94
C TYR A 122 -1.63 8.44 -13.98
N ASP A 123 -1.29 9.32 -14.93
CA ASP A 123 -2.18 9.71 -16.02
C ASP A 123 -1.97 8.80 -17.24
N LEU A 124 -3.03 8.19 -17.71
CA LEU A 124 -3.03 7.33 -18.89
C LEU A 124 -4.18 7.73 -19.84
N LYS A 125 -3.89 8.47 -20.90
CA LYS A 125 -4.86 8.93 -21.90
C LYS A 125 -6.03 9.71 -21.27
N ASP A 126 -7.16 9.01 -21.14
CA ASP A 126 -8.44 9.48 -20.63
C ASP A 126 -8.72 9.06 -19.19
N LYS A 127 -7.72 8.51 -18.49
CA LYS A 127 -7.84 8.03 -17.10
C LYS A 127 -6.73 8.56 -16.22
N THR A 128 -7.08 8.89 -14.99
CA THR A 128 -6.14 9.24 -13.93
C THR A 128 -6.24 8.23 -12.80
N TYR A 129 -5.18 7.47 -12.58
CA TYR A 129 -5.07 6.60 -11.41
C TYR A 129 -4.56 7.40 -10.23
N ILE A 130 -5.27 7.35 -9.11
CA ILE A 130 -4.81 7.81 -7.81
C ILE A 130 -4.38 6.58 -7.02
N LEU A 131 -3.13 6.56 -6.59
CA LEU A 131 -2.55 5.42 -5.87
C LEU A 131 -2.29 5.84 -4.44
N CYS A 132 -2.89 5.14 -3.48
CA CYS A 132 -2.68 5.34 -2.05
C CYS A 132 -2.86 4.00 -1.32
N HIS A 133 -2.45 3.94 -0.04
CA HIS A 133 -2.47 2.66 0.67
C HIS A 133 -3.87 2.22 1.07
N ALA A 134 -4.60 3.06 1.82
CA ALA A 134 -5.90 2.65 2.39
C ALA A 134 -7.10 3.01 1.52
N GLY A 135 -6.93 3.90 0.55
CA GLY A 135 -7.98 4.43 -0.28
C GLY A 135 -8.28 5.89 0.00
N MET A 136 -9.26 6.44 -0.69
CA MET A 136 -9.72 7.79 -0.44
C MET A 136 -11.22 7.90 -0.72
N THR A 137 -11.88 8.73 0.09
CA THR A 137 -13.25 9.15 -0.13
C THR A 137 -13.32 10.10 -1.32
N PRO A 138 -14.29 9.94 -2.23
CA PRO A 138 -14.43 10.86 -3.35
C PRO A 138 -14.69 12.29 -2.87
N TRP A 139 -14.28 13.21 -3.74
CA TRP A 139 -14.57 14.61 -3.58
C TRP A 139 -16.09 14.82 -3.65
N LEU A 140 -16.71 15.10 -2.52
CA LEU A 140 -18.06 15.64 -2.56
C LEU A 140 -17.97 16.97 -3.32
N LYS A 141 -18.64 17.08 -4.45
CA LYS A 141 -18.82 18.36 -5.17
C LYS A 141 -19.60 19.28 -4.25
N GLY A 142 -18.91 20.07 -3.43
CA GLY A 142 -19.50 21.26 -2.83
C GLY A 142 -19.84 22.23 -3.96
N GLU A 143 -21.07 22.70 -4.01
CA GLU A 143 -21.46 23.78 -4.95
C GLU A 143 -20.53 24.98 -4.69
N GLY A 144 -19.58 25.24 -5.61
CA GLY A 144 -18.75 26.45 -5.60
C GLY A 144 -17.29 26.28 -5.14
N GLU A 145 -16.79 25.11 -4.82
CA GLU A 145 -15.38 24.90 -4.48
C GLU A 145 -14.56 24.44 -5.69
N ASP A 146 -13.40 25.07 -5.85
CA ASP A 146 -12.45 24.77 -6.91
C ASP A 146 -11.89 23.34 -6.71
N ARG A 147 -12.04 22.46 -7.70
CA ARG A 147 -11.69 21.02 -7.66
C ARG A 147 -10.21 20.74 -7.34
N GLY A 148 -9.37 21.76 -7.20
CA GLY A 148 -7.93 21.64 -7.06
C GLY A 148 -7.39 21.63 -5.63
N THR A 149 -8.19 21.75 -4.58
CA THR A 149 -7.67 22.12 -3.25
C THR A 149 -7.91 21.12 -2.13
N TRP A 150 -8.71 20.05 -2.31
CA TRP A 150 -8.92 19.10 -1.24
C TRP A 150 -7.95 17.91 -1.36
N ILE A 151 -6.96 17.88 -0.49
CA ILE A 151 -6.07 16.73 -0.30
C ILE A 151 -6.52 16.01 0.97
N PRO A 152 -6.88 14.72 0.92
CA PRO A 152 -7.18 13.95 2.12
C PRO A 152 -6.03 14.03 3.12
N SER A 153 -6.32 13.98 4.42
CA SER A 153 -5.26 13.90 5.41
C SER A 153 -4.45 12.62 5.19
N ASP A 154 -3.14 12.67 5.48
CA ASP A 154 -2.27 11.49 5.40
C ASP A 154 -2.87 10.30 6.14
N ARG A 155 -3.54 10.55 7.28
CA ARG A 155 -4.19 9.50 8.05
C ARG A 155 -5.30 8.78 7.26
N MET A 156 -6.10 9.50 6.48
CA MET A 156 -7.14 8.87 5.65
C MET A 156 -6.50 7.99 4.58
N LEU A 157 -5.47 8.50 3.91
CA LEU A 157 -4.81 7.79 2.81
C LEU A 157 -4.12 6.48 3.22
N ILE A 158 -3.77 6.34 4.51
CA ILE A 158 -3.00 5.18 4.99
C ILE A 158 -3.72 4.34 6.06
N TRP A 159 -4.87 4.79 6.61
CA TRP A 159 -5.56 4.11 7.71
C TRP A 159 -7.06 3.92 7.52
N ASP A 160 -7.70 4.58 6.57
CA ASP A 160 -9.15 4.56 6.42
C ASP A 160 -9.64 3.16 6.01
N ARG A 161 -10.77 2.76 6.60
CA ARG A 161 -11.48 1.52 6.29
C ARG A 161 -12.95 1.75 5.94
N ASP A 162 -13.41 2.99 5.96
CA ASP A 162 -14.82 3.33 5.75
C ASP A 162 -15.09 3.76 4.29
N HIS A 163 -14.06 4.24 3.58
CA HIS A 163 -14.18 4.75 2.21
C HIS A 163 -14.78 3.74 1.22
N TYR A 164 -14.62 2.43 1.43
CA TYR A 164 -15.13 1.42 0.53
C TYR A 164 -16.63 1.18 0.70
N LEU A 165 -17.20 1.53 1.87
CA LEU A 165 -18.65 1.47 2.12
C LEU A 165 -19.40 2.63 1.48
N GLU A 166 -18.68 3.69 1.12
CA GLU A 166 -19.27 4.83 0.44
C GLU A 166 -19.46 4.53 -1.04
N ASP A 167 -20.72 4.40 -1.44
CA ASP A 167 -21.09 4.29 -2.85
C ASP A 167 -21.01 5.66 -3.49
N TRP A 168 -20.26 5.76 -4.58
CA TRP A 168 -20.18 6.99 -5.34
C TRP A 168 -21.36 7.06 -6.29
N GLU A 169 -22.29 7.94 -6.02
CA GLU A 169 -23.36 8.21 -6.97
C GLU A 169 -22.76 8.74 -8.30
N SER A 170 -23.37 8.32 -9.42
CA SER A 170 -22.95 8.75 -10.74
C SER A 170 -22.96 10.28 -10.84
N GLY A 171 -21.79 10.89 -11.05
CA GLY A 171 -21.60 12.33 -11.15
C GLY A 171 -20.90 13.00 -9.97
N GLU A 172 -20.58 12.27 -8.89
CA GLU A 172 -19.78 12.80 -7.76
C GLU A 172 -18.29 12.81 -8.04
N MET A 173 -17.79 11.89 -8.88
CA MET A 173 -16.42 11.90 -9.37
C MET A 173 -16.35 12.12 -10.87
N ASP A 174 -15.20 12.58 -11.32
CA ASP A 174 -14.89 12.59 -12.75
C ASP A 174 -14.78 11.14 -13.23
N GLU A 175 -15.48 10.80 -14.31
CA GLU A 175 -15.57 9.42 -14.84
C GLU A 175 -14.21 8.82 -15.24
N ASP A 176 -13.18 9.64 -15.30
CA ASP A 176 -11.81 9.27 -15.63
C ASP A 176 -10.91 8.94 -14.41
N ILE A 177 -11.38 9.15 -13.17
CA ILE A 177 -10.60 8.87 -11.97
C ILE A 177 -10.80 7.44 -11.48
N ILE A 178 -9.69 6.75 -11.19
CA ILE A 178 -9.65 5.41 -10.61
C ILE A 178 -8.73 5.42 -9.39
N VAL A 179 -9.24 5.01 -8.23
CA VAL A 179 -8.45 4.87 -7.00
C VAL A 179 -7.95 3.43 -6.87
N VAL A 180 -6.61 3.27 -6.81
CA VAL A 180 -5.94 1.99 -6.55
C VAL A 180 -5.50 1.95 -5.10
N HIS A 181 -5.91 0.94 -4.35
CA HIS A 181 -5.59 0.81 -2.93
C HIS A 181 -5.39 -0.64 -2.48
N GLY A 182 -4.91 -0.81 -1.24
CA GLY A 182 -4.75 -2.07 -0.52
C GLY A 182 -5.32 -1.99 0.89
N HIS A 183 -4.49 -2.29 1.92
CA HIS A 183 -4.77 -2.11 3.35
C HIS A 183 -5.88 -3.00 3.93
N THR A 184 -7.04 -3.02 3.31
CA THR A 184 -8.15 -3.89 3.71
C THR A 184 -8.20 -5.05 2.75
N PRO A 185 -7.84 -6.27 3.19
CA PRO A 185 -7.84 -7.43 2.31
C PRO A 185 -9.17 -7.65 1.60
N ILE A 186 -9.11 -7.95 0.32
CA ILE A 186 -10.29 -8.13 -0.56
C ILE A 186 -11.31 -9.10 0.03
N HIS A 187 -10.85 -10.10 0.77
CA HIS A 187 -11.71 -11.06 1.45
C HIS A 187 -12.73 -10.36 2.38
N TYR A 188 -12.28 -9.42 3.20
CA TYR A 188 -13.17 -8.64 4.07
C TYR A 188 -14.03 -7.66 3.28
N LEU A 189 -13.43 -6.96 2.31
CA LEU A 189 -14.14 -6.04 1.41
C LEU A 189 -15.30 -6.73 0.68
N SER A 190 -15.03 -7.90 0.12
CA SER A 190 -16.05 -8.65 -0.64
C SER A 190 -17.18 -9.18 0.25
N GLU A 191 -16.88 -9.56 1.51
CA GLU A 191 -17.89 -9.93 2.49
C GLU A 191 -18.79 -8.74 2.86
N ASP A 192 -18.20 -7.59 3.18
CA ASP A 192 -18.92 -6.37 3.55
C ASP A 192 -19.81 -5.86 2.41
N LEU A 193 -19.32 -5.94 1.18
CA LEU A 193 -20.07 -5.54 -0.01
C LEU A 193 -20.99 -6.64 -0.57
N CYS A 194 -21.05 -7.80 0.08
CA CYS A 194 -21.85 -8.95 -0.35
C CYS A 194 -21.58 -9.41 -1.80
N VAL A 195 -20.32 -9.39 -2.23
CA VAL A 195 -19.88 -9.78 -3.58
C VAL A 195 -19.10 -11.09 -3.52
N ASP A 196 -19.43 -12.03 -4.43
CA ASP A 196 -18.68 -13.30 -4.57
C ASP A 196 -17.36 -13.05 -5.34
N TRP A 197 -16.30 -12.71 -4.59
CA TRP A 197 -14.95 -12.57 -5.13
C TRP A 197 -14.22 -13.92 -5.12
N LYS A 198 -13.48 -14.22 -6.18
CA LYS A 198 -12.76 -15.50 -6.32
C LYS A 198 -11.25 -15.34 -6.35
N SER A 199 -10.73 -14.43 -7.13
CA SER A 199 -9.29 -14.14 -7.24
C SER A 199 -9.04 -12.88 -8.06
N GLY A 200 -7.82 -12.35 -7.99
CA GLY A 200 -7.40 -11.18 -8.75
C GLY A 200 -7.79 -9.85 -8.10
N ALA A 201 -7.57 -8.77 -8.81
CA ALA A 201 -7.90 -7.43 -8.36
C ALA A 201 -9.42 -7.24 -8.23
N PHE A 202 -9.85 -6.59 -7.14
CA PHE A 202 -11.26 -6.41 -6.84
C PHE A 202 -11.71 -5.00 -7.27
N TRP A 203 -12.41 -4.95 -8.41
CA TRP A 203 -13.00 -3.75 -8.97
C TRP A 203 -14.40 -3.53 -8.42
N TYR A 204 -14.68 -2.32 -7.93
CA TYR A 204 -15.96 -1.99 -7.33
C TYR A 204 -16.31 -0.51 -7.53
N CYS A 205 -17.46 -0.06 -7.04
CA CYS A 205 -17.92 1.31 -7.18
C CYS A 205 -17.88 1.78 -8.65
N HIS A 206 -18.63 1.09 -9.54
CA HIS A 206 -18.66 1.35 -10.99
C HIS A 206 -17.28 1.40 -11.67
N ASN A 207 -16.30 0.62 -11.17
CA ASN A 207 -14.90 0.59 -11.59
C ASN A 207 -14.08 1.86 -11.30
N HIS A 208 -14.54 2.70 -10.37
CA HIS A 208 -13.76 3.84 -9.88
C HIS A 208 -12.81 3.48 -8.74
N LYS A 209 -12.96 2.29 -8.16
CA LYS A 209 -12.08 1.77 -7.11
C LYS A 209 -11.58 0.38 -7.47
N VAL A 210 -10.31 0.12 -7.17
CA VAL A 210 -9.73 -1.21 -7.28
C VAL A 210 -8.84 -1.51 -6.08
N CYS A 211 -9.17 -2.61 -5.38
CA CYS A 211 -8.35 -3.14 -4.31
C CYS A 211 -7.40 -4.20 -4.85
N ILE A 212 -6.12 -4.14 -4.48
CA ILE A 212 -5.09 -5.10 -4.84
C ILE A 212 -4.48 -5.84 -3.64
N ASP A 213 -5.01 -5.66 -2.43
CA ASP A 213 -4.61 -6.43 -1.26
C ASP A 213 -5.38 -7.75 -1.18
N SER A 214 -4.79 -8.82 -1.65
CA SER A 214 -5.35 -10.18 -1.55
C SER A 214 -5.19 -10.84 -0.17
N GLY A 215 -4.64 -10.12 0.82
CA GLY A 215 -4.28 -10.69 2.12
C GLY A 215 -3.10 -11.67 2.01
N GLY A 216 -2.08 -11.35 1.24
CA GLY A 216 -0.99 -12.25 0.86
C GLY A 216 -0.30 -12.95 2.03
N PHE A 217 -0.26 -12.32 3.22
CA PHE A 217 0.34 -12.90 4.41
C PHE A 217 -0.42 -14.13 4.97
N PHE A 218 -1.70 -14.33 4.59
CA PHE A 218 -2.48 -15.52 4.96
C PHE A 218 -2.98 -16.32 3.75
N SER A 219 -3.25 -15.67 2.60
CA SER A 219 -3.70 -16.32 1.37
C SER A 219 -2.55 -16.95 0.57
N ASN A 220 -1.31 -16.44 0.73
CA ASN A 220 -0.15 -16.68 -0.13
C ASN A 220 -0.33 -16.19 -1.58
N GLU A 221 -1.31 -15.35 -1.84
CA GLU A 221 -1.57 -14.74 -3.14
C GLU A 221 -1.28 -13.23 -3.07
N PHE A 222 -0.69 -12.69 -4.13
CA PHE A 222 -0.33 -11.28 -4.26
C PHE A 222 -0.72 -10.81 -5.65
N ILE A 223 -1.20 -9.58 -5.77
CA ILE A 223 -1.72 -9.04 -7.02
C ILE A 223 -0.76 -8.01 -7.57
N LEU A 224 -0.33 -8.21 -8.82
CA LEU A 224 0.37 -7.22 -9.63
C LEU A 224 -0.60 -6.73 -10.70
N LEU A 225 -1.12 -5.51 -10.56
CA LEU A 225 -2.06 -4.90 -11.49
C LEU A 225 -1.32 -4.11 -12.56
N ASN A 226 -1.56 -4.39 -13.83
CA ASN A 226 -1.09 -3.56 -14.94
C ASN A 226 -2.07 -2.40 -15.15
N LEU A 227 -1.61 -1.17 -14.93
CA LEU A 227 -2.45 0.03 -15.05
C LEU A 227 -2.78 0.40 -16.49
N ASP A 228 -1.92 0.01 -17.44
CA ASP A 228 -2.12 0.32 -18.86
C ASP A 228 -3.21 -0.55 -19.50
N THR A 229 -3.32 -1.81 -19.08
CA THR A 229 -4.28 -2.79 -19.63
C THR A 229 -5.43 -3.14 -18.70
N GLN A 230 -5.32 -2.80 -17.40
CA GLN A 230 -6.23 -3.20 -16.32
C GLN A 230 -6.26 -4.71 -16.07
N GLU A 231 -5.30 -5.45 -16.60
CA GLU A 231 -5.14 -6.88 -16.33
C GLU A 231 -4.29 -7.07 -15.07
N ASP A 232 -4.62 -8.07 -14.28
CA ASP A 232 -3.87 -8.44 -13.10
C ASP A 232 -3.16 -9.78 -13.26
N ILE A 233 -2.07 -9.94 -12.53
CA ILE A 233 -1.29 -11.16 -12.41
C ILE A 233 -1.31 -11.58 -10.94
N VAL A 234 -1.87 -12.75 -10.66
CA VAL A 234 -1.83 -13.34 -9.33
C VAL A 234 -0.52 -14.09 -9.15
N LEU A 235 0.30 -13.61 -8.23
CA LEU A 235 1.58 -14.21 -7.84
C LEU A 235 1.39 -15.04 -6.58
N THR A 236 1.94 -16.25 -6.54
CA THR A 236 1.85 -17.12 -5.37
C THR A 236 3.23 -17.46 -4.82
N LEU A 237 3.32 -17.66 -3.51
CA LEU A 237 4.49 -18.29 -2.91
C LEU A 237 4.48 -19.79 -3.21
N ASP A 238 5.64 -20.33 -3.53
CA ASP A 238 5.78 -21.78 -3.72
C ASP A 238 5.44 -22.47 -2.39
N LYS A 239 4.56 -23.46 -2.43
CA LYS A 239 4.27 -24.29 -1.26
C LYS A 239 5.60 -24.86 -0.78
N LYS A 240 5.95 -24.65 0.50
CA LYS A 240 7.10 -25.32 1.09
C LYS A 240 6.90 -26.83 0.88
N SER A 241 7.74 -27.39 0.01
CA SER A 241 7.88 -28.84 -0.14
C SER A 241 8.41 -29.47 1.15
#